data_282e290e1376dffcba15441e8f3796da
#
_entry.id   282e290e1376dffcba15441e8f3796da
#
_cell.length_a   1.000
_cell.length_b   1.000
_cell.length_c   1.000
_cell.angle_alpha   90.00
_cell.angle_beta   90.00
_cell.angle_gamma   90.00
#
_symmetry.space_group_name_H-M   'P 1'
#
loop_
_entity.id
_entity.type
_entity.pdbx_description
1 polymer ?
#
loop_
_entity_poly.entity_id
_entity_poly.type
_entity_poly.pdbx_seq_one_letter_code
_entity_poly.pdbx_strand_id
1 'polypeptide(L)'
;MPPPAADEIREAAAAFVGSHPQRPPLVSAKLIGGVRAYTLAREQRRVELAPVTVTLATLSILAVAGQQVHCRLVCSSGFYVRSLAHDLGERLGCGGCLETLRRERHGRFTLADAVPFAALMEDGPTAASRLLPMHGLLPNLPGVVTTATGAQRVSHGNQLGPADLAVSKEPLSAPPGGCVRVMDDAGHLLAVAELRRDGLLHPKIVLV
;
A
#
# COMPACT_ATOMS: atom_id res chain seq x y z
N MET A 1 12.83 -4.73 -35.61
CA MET A 1 13.59 -5.70 -34.77
C MET A 1 12.66 -6.87 -34.47
N PRO A 2 13.11 -8.13 -34.56
CA PRO A 2 12.28 -9.25 -34.14
C PRO A 2 12.00 -9.14 -32.62
N PRO A 3 10.87 -9.66 -32.11
CA PRO A 3 10.58 -9.68 -30.70
C PRO A 3 11.62 -10.55 -29.97
N PRO A 4 11.99 -10.20 -28.72
CA PRO A 4 12.89 -11.01 -27.90
C PRO A 4 12.33 -12.42 -27.66
N ALA A 5 13.21 -13.42 -27.55
CA ALA A 5 12.81 -14.77 -27.24
C ALA A 5 12.24 -14.89 -25.80
N ALA A 6 11.35 -15.85 -25.58
CA ALA A 6 10.71 -16.01 -24.27
C ALA A 6 11.71 -16.23 -23.12
N ASP A 7 12.82 -16.91 -23.38
CA ASP A 7 13.85 -17.16 -22.37
C ASP A 7 14.68 -15.90 -22.08
N GLU A 8 14.96 -15.07 -23.08
CA GLU A 8 15.58 -13.75 -22.89
C GLU A 8 14.72 -12.84 -22.02
N ILE A 9 13.40 -12.85 -22.23
CA ILE A 9 12.44 -12.10 -21.44
C ILE A 9 12.45 -12.60 -19.99
N ARG A 10 12.47 -13.91 -19.76
CA ARG A 10 12.51 -14.50 -18.40
C ARG A 10 13.79 -14.13 -17.65
N GLU A 11 14.93 -14.24 -18.34
CA GLU A 11 16.22 -13.89 -17.76
C GLU A 11 16.30 -12.39 -17.43
N ALA A 12 15.90 -11.52 -18.36
CA ALA A 12 15.87 -10.08 -18.14
C ALA A 12 14.93 -9.70 -16.99
N ALA A 13 13.75 -10.35 -16.87
CA ALA A 13 12.77 -10.12 -15.82
C ALA A 13 13.28 -10.56 -14.45
N ALA A 14 14.01 -11.67 -14.35
CA ALA A 14 14.55 -12.19 -13.11
C ALA A 14 15.50 -11.18 -12.42
N ALA A 15 16.19 -10.36 -13.18
CA ALA A 15 17.11 -9.35 -12.65
C ALA A 15 16.41 -8.21 -11.88
N PHE A 16 15.08 -8.06 -11.99
CA PHE A 16 14.32 -7.07 -11.24
C PHE A 16 13.80 -7.59 -9.90
N VAL A 17 13.90 -8.89 -9.65
CA VAL A 17 13.44 -9.48 -8.37
C VAL A 17 14.39 -9.07 -7.26
N GLY A 18 13.82 -8.66 -6.12
CA GLY A 18 14.55 -8.15 -4.97
C GLY A 18 14.31 -6.66 -4.72
N SER A 19 15.12 -6.08 -3.86
CA SER A 19 15.07 -4.65 -3.55
C SER A 19 16.03 -3.88 -4.47
N HIS A 20 15.47 -2.87 -5.16
CA HIS A 20 16.25 -2.04 -6.09
C HIS A 20 15.70 -0.61 -6.15
N PRO A 21 16.52 0.36 -6.60
CA PRO A 21 16.05 1.71 -6.87
C PRO A 21 15.19 1.71 -8.14
N GLN A 22 13.97 2.27 -8.06
CA GLN A 22 13.09 2.46 -9.19
C GLN A 22 12.77 3.95 -9.37
N ARG A 23 12.88 4.45 -10.60
CA ARG A 23 12.47 5.81 -10.93
C ARG A 23 10.95 5.85 -11.14
N PRO A 24 10.20 6.65 -10.35
CA PRO A 24 8.77 6.83 -10.58
C PRO A 24 8.49 7.42 -11.97
N PRO A 25 7.37 7.06 -12.62
CA PRO A 25 7.02 7.68 -13.89
C PRO A 25 6.65 9.16 -13.69
N LEU A 26 6.91 10.00 -14.69
CA LEU A 26 6.59 11.44 -14.65
C LEU A 26 5.11 11.70 -14.37
N VAL A 27 4.23 10.88 -14.97
CA VAL A 27 2.79 10.96 -14.70
C VAL A 27 2.48 10.11 -13.46
N SER A 28 2.70 10.67 -12.28
CA SER A 28 2.42 10.03 -10.99
C SER A 28 1.87 11.02 -9.98
N ALA A 29 1.27 10.50 -8.91
CA ALA A 29 0.76 11.32 -7.80
C ALA A 29 1.85 11.74 -6.79
N LYS A 30 3.12 11.43 -7.06
CA LYS A 30 4.24 11.80 -6.18
C LYS A 30 4.33 13.33 -6.06
N LEU A 31 4.54 13.81 -4.84
CA LEU A 31 4.73 15.24 -4.57
C LEU A 31 6.18 15.66 -4.81
N ILE A 32 6.36 16.79 -5.45
CA ILE A 32 7.64 17.45 -5.71
C ILE A 32 7.49 18.90 -5.31
N GLY A 33 8.17 19.33 -4.25
CA GLY A 33 7.99 20.68 -3.72
C GLY A 33 6.52 21.03 -3.40
N GLY A 34 5.73 20.06 -2.95
CA GLY A 34 4.31 20.23 -2.64
C GLY A 34 3.36 20.13 -3.84
N VAL A 35 3.87 20.03 -5.08
CA VAL A 35 3.06 19.91 -6.31
C VAL A 35 3.09 18.46 -6.80
N ARG A 36 1.99 17.96 -7.32
CA ARG A 36 1.92 16.58 -7.85
C ARG A 36 2.68 16.49 -9.19
N ALA A 37 3.47 15.41 -9.36
CA ALA A 37 4.29 15.21 -10.55
C ALA A 37 3.47 15.24 -11.86
N TYR A 38 2.26 14.68 -11.88
CA TYR A 38 1.40 14.72 -13.07
C TYR A 38 1.00 16.16 -13.48
N THR A 39 0.87 17.10 -12.52
CA THR A 39 0.57 18.50 -12.81
C THR A 39 1.76 19.14 -13.52
N LEU A 40 2.96 18.94 -12.98
CA LEU A 40 4.19 19.44 -13.59
C LEU A 40 4.44 18.84 -14.98
N ALA A 41 4.10 17.56 -15.17
CA ALA A 41 4.21 16.91 -16.48
C ALA A 41 3.25 17.53 -17.51
N ARG A 42 2.02 17.88 -17.12
CA ARG A 42 1.05 18.58 -18.00
C ARG A 42 1.51 19.99 -18.39
N GLU A 43 2.22 20.66 -17.47
CA GLU A 43 2.81 21.98 -17.73
C GLU A 43 4.12 21.90 -18.53
N GLN A 44 4.48 20.70 -19.05
CA GLN A 44 5.71 20.43 -19.79
C GLN A 44 7.00 20.84 -19.05
N ARG A 45 6.94 20.95 -17.73
CA ARG A 45 8.10 21.24 -16.89
C ARG A 45 8.97 20.02 -16.78
N ARG A 46 10.25 20.16 -17.12
CA ARG A 46 11.22 19.08 -16.91
C ARG A 46 11.42 18.89 -15.41
N VAL A 47 11.04 17.71 -14.92
CA VAL A 47 11.20 17.33 -13.52
C VAL A 47 11.91 16.00 -13.48
N GLU A 48 13.01 15.96 -12.75
CA GLU A 48 13.71 14.71 -12.48
C GLU A 48 13.20 14.14 -11.16
N LEU A 49 12.63 12.93 -11.24
CA LEU A 49 12.18 12.20 -10.06
C LEU A 49 13.32 11.35 -9.53
N ALA A 50 13.73 11.61 -8.29
CA ALA A 50 14.72 10.78 -7.63
C ALA A 50 14.21 9.33 -7.50
N PRO A 51 15.07 8.32 -7.75
CA PRO A 51 14.73 6.93 -7.52
C PRO A 51 14.31 6.69 -6.08
N VAL A 52 13.41 5.74 -5.87
CA VAL A 52 13.00 5.26 -4.54
C VAL A 52 13.25 3.76 -4.47
N THR A 53 13.72 3.29 -3.32
CA THR A 53 13.90 1.87 -3.09
C THR A 53 12.55 1.20 -3.00
N VAL A 54 12.33 0.20 -3.85
CA VAL A 54 11.13 -0.65 -3.90
C VAL A 54 11.56 -2.12 -3.85
N THR A 55 10.63 -3.00 -3.55
CA THR A 55 10.88 -4.44 -3.55
C THR A 55 9.91 -5.14 -4.49
N LEU A 56 10.45 -5.89 -5.44
CA LEU A 56 9.71 -6.86 -6.24
C LEU A 56 9.95 -8.25 -5.65
N ALA A 57 9.00 -8.75 -4.90
CA ALA A 57 9.15 -10.03 -4.20
C ALA A 57 9.13 -11.20 -5.17
N THR A 58 8.24 -11.17 -6.18
CA THR A 58 8.15 -12.18 -7.23
C THR A 58 7.75 -11.55 -8.56
N LEU A 59 8.25 -12.13 -9.66
CA LEU A 59 7.82 -11.84 -11.02
C LEU A 59 7.78 -13.15 -11.81
N SER A 60 6.59 -13.54 -12.25
CA SER A 60 6.36 -14.75 -13.03
C SER A 60 5.88 -14.38 -14.43
N ILE A 61 6.59 -14.81 -15.45
CA ILE A 61 6.14 -14.70 -16.84
C ILE A 61 5.18 -15.86 -17.11
N LEU A 62 3.90 -15.54 -17.33
CA LEU A 62 2.83 -16.51 -17.52
C LEU A 62 2.72 -16.94 -18.98
N ALA A 63 2.85 -15.99 -19.90
CA ALA A 63 2.80 -16.24 -21.34
C ALA A 63 3.54 -15.15 -22.10
N VAL A 64 4.07 -15.51 -23.27
CA VAL A 64 4.60 -14.60 -24.27
C VAL A 64 3.85 -14.88 -25.57
N ALA A 65 3.15 -13.88 -26.10
CA ALA A 65 2.35 -13.97 -27.29
C ALA A 65 2.66 -12.79 -28.22
N GLY A 66 3.47 -13.02 -29.25
CA GLY A 66 3.95 -11.96 -30.13
C GLY A 66 4.71 -10.89 -29.36
N GLN A 67 4.17 -9.67 -29.33
CA GLN A 67 4.75 -8.53 -28.60
C GLN A 67 4.20 -8.38 -27.17
N GLN A 68 3.29 -9.24 -26.74
CA GLN A 68 2.65 -9.17 -25.43
C GLN A 68 3.29 -10.16 -24.46
N VAL A 69 3.60 -9.66 -23.27
CA VAL A 69 4.12 -10.45 -22.15
C VAL A 69 3.12 -10.39 -21.01
N HIS A 70 2.52 -11.54 -20.70
CA HIS A 70 1.62 -11.67 -19.55
C HIS A 70 2.43 -12.08 -18.33
N CYS A 71 2.37 -11.28 -17.27
CA CYS A 71 3.10 -11.57 -16.03
C CYS A 71 2.25 -11.35 -14.80
N ARG A 72 2.62 -12.04 -13.72
CA ARG A 72 2.09 -11.81 -12.38
C ARG A 72 3.24 -11.42 -11.46
N LEU A 73 3.00 -10.43 -10.59
CA LEU A 73 4.03 -9.93 -9.70
C LEU A 73 3.49 -9.66 -8.30
N VAL A 74 4.39 -9.74 -7.32
CA VAL A 74 4.15 -9.31 -5.94
C VAL A 74 5.20 -8.27 -5.59
N CYS A 75 4.75 -7.09 -5.17
CA CYS A 75 5.65 -5.97 -4.91
C CYS A 75 5.26 -5.19 -3.65
N SER A 76 6.20 -4.39 -3.18
CA SER A 76 5.99 -3.46 -2.07
C SER A 76 5.07 -2.30 -2.45
N SER A 77 4.59 -1.59 -1.43
CA SER A 77 3.98 -0.28 -1.61
C SER A 77 4.95 0.67 -2.33
N GLY A 78 4.42 1.55 -3.16
CA GLY A 78 5.21 2.52 -3.93
C GLY A 78 5.86 1.98 -5.20
N PHE A 79 5.72 0.69 -5.50
CA PHE A 79 6.21 0.09 -6.75
C PHE A 79 5.37 0.54 -7.96
N TYR A 80 6.02 0.90 -9.05
CA TYR A 80 5.38 1.31 -10.31
C TYR A 80 5.54 0.23 -11.37
N VAL A 81 4.46 -0.48 -11.68
CA VAL A 81 4.46 -1.52 -12.75
C VAL A 81 4.75 -0.90 -14.13
N ARG A 82 4.35 0.36 -14.34
CA ARG A 82 4.68 1.10 -15.58
C ARG A 82 6.19 1.31 -15.75
N SER A 83 6.90 1.64 -14.67
CA SER A 83 8.36 1.75 -14.71
C SER A 83 9.01 0.39 -14.97
N LEU A 84 8.52 -0.69 -14.34
CA LEU A 84 9.02 -2.03 -14.63
C LEU A 84 8.86 -2.40 -16.12
N ALA A 85 7.70 -2.12 -16.72
CA ALA A 85 7.48 -2.43 -18.14
C ALA A 85 8.45 -1.64 -19.05
N HIS A 86 8.67 -0.37 -18.74
CA HIS A 86 9.64 0.47 -19.46
C HIS A 86 11.07 -0.08 -19.30
N ASP A 87 11.52 -0.29 -18.04
CA ASP A 87 12.88 -0.69 -17.72
C ASP A 87 13.22 -2.10 -18.28
N LEU A 88 12.23 -3.01 -18.28
CA LEU A 88 12.36 -4.33 -18.90
C LEU A 88 12.51 -4.21 -20.42
N GLY A 89 11.71 -3.35 -21.06
CA GLY A 89 11.81 -3.10 -22.50
C GLY A 89 13.12 -2.46 -22.90
N GLU A 90 13.62 -1.51 -22.11
CA GLU A 90 14.97 -0.91 -22.31
C GLU A 90 16.06 -1.96 -22.18
N ARG A 91 15.99 -2.83 -21.17
CA ARG A 91 16.96 -3.91 -20.96
C ARG A 91 16.98 -4.91 -22.12
N LEU A 92 15.82 -5.16 -22.76
CA LEU A 92 15.69 -6.01 -23.92
C LEU A 92 16.02 -5.28 -25.24
N GLY A 93 16.24 -3.97 -25.21
CA GLY A 93 16.57 -3.14 -26.37
C GLY A 93 15.42 -2.90 -27.34
N CYS A 94 14.19 -3.28 -26.97
CA CYS A 94 13.00 -3.13 -27.83
C CYS A 94 12.01 -2.08 -27.33
N GLY A 95 12.27 -1.46 -26.15
CA GLY A 95 11.28 -0.65 -25.45
C GLY A 95 10.15 -1.48 -24.87
N GLY A 96 9.34 -0.88 -23.99
CA GLY A 96 8.20 -1.56 -23.37
C GLY A 96 7.23 -0.60 -22.71
N CYS A 97 5.95 -0.96 -22.74
CA CYS A 97 4.90 -0.22 -22.06
C CYS A 97 3.90 -1.17 -21.41
N LEU A 98 3.22 -0.66 -20.38
CA LEU A 98 2.13 -1.37 -19.74
C LEU A 98 0.85 -1.18 -20.56
N GLU A 99 0.28 -2.26 -21.07
CA GLU A 99 -0.99 -2.25 -21.81
C GLU A 99 -2.18 -2.37 -20.86
N THR A 100 -2.17 -3.41 -20.01
CA THR A 100 -3.25 -3.68 -19.05
C THR A 100 -2.68 -3.98 -17.68
N LEU A 101 -3.43 -3.61 -16.63
CA LEU A 101 -3.05 -3.89 -15.25
C LEU A 101 -4.28 -4.29 -14.45
N ARG A 102 -4.20 -5.44 -13.79
CA ARG A 102 -5.19 -5.89 -12.82
C ARG A 102 -4.54 -6.10 -11.47
N ARG A 103 -5.05 -5.42 -10.44
CA ARG A 103 -4.66 -5.67 -9.06
C ARG A 103 -5.49 -6.82 -8.50
N GLU A 104 -4.84 -7.94 -8.17
CA GLU A 104 -5.49 -9.14 -7.66
C GLU A 104 -5.58 -9.14 -6.12
N ARG A 105 -4.63 -8.46 -5.45
CA ARG A 105 -4.57 -8.40 -3.99
C ARG A 105 -3.97 -7.08 -3.49
N HIS A 106 -4.44 -6.62 -2.34
CA HIS A 106 -3.84 -5.52 -1.58
C HIS A 106 -3.88 -5.85 -0.08
N GLY A 107 -2.71 -6.13 0.50
CA GLY A 107 -2.65 -6.67 1.84
C GLY A 107 -3.40 -8.01 1.94
N ARG A 108 -4.38 -8.08 2.83
CA ARG A 108 -5.24 -9.27 2.98
C ARG A 108 -6.42 -9.32 1.98
N PHE A 109 -6.78 -8.19 1.38
CA PHE A 109 -7.93 -8.11 0.49
C PHE A 109 -7.59 -8.68 -0.89
N THR A 110 -8.48 -9.51 -1.40
CA THR A 110 -8.40 -10.17 -2.69
C THR A 110 -9.56 -9.74 -3.60
N LEU A 111 -9.55 -10.22 -4.84
CA LEU A 111 -10.69 -10.00 -5.74
C LEU A 111 -11.99 -10.70 -5.27
N ALA A 112 -11.87 -11.75 -4.45
CA ALA A 112 -13.05 -12.39 -3.86
C ALA A 112 -13.76 -11.50 -2.82
N ASP A 113 -13.02 -10.57 -2.21
CA ASP A 113 -13.54 -9.60 -1.26
C ASP A 113 -14.09 -8.33 -1.96
N ALA A 114 -13.83 -8.19 -3.26
CA ALA A 114 -14.19 -6.99 -4.01
C ALA A 114 -15.65 -7.03 -4.48
N VAL A 115 -16.31 -5.91 -4.36
CA VAL A 115 -17.66 -5.71 -4.90
C VAL A 115 -17.55 -5.06 -6.28
N PRO A 116 -18.14 -5.62 -7.35
CA PRO A 116 -18.20 -4.98 -8.66
C PRO A 116 -18.87 -3.60 -8.56
N PHE A 117 -18.30 -2.61 -9.25
CA PHE A 117 -18.83 -1.24 -9.21
C PHE A 117 -20.29 -1.16 -9.67
N ALA A 118 -20.66 -1.94 -10.70
CA ALA A 118 -22.05 -2.01 -11.18
C ALA A 118 -23.00 -2.47 -10.07
N ALA A 119 -22.67 -3.55 -9.34
CA ALA A 119 -23.46 -4.05 -8.23
C ALA A 119 -23.58 -3.02 -7.09
N LEU A 120 -22.50 -2.27 -6.83
CA LEU A 120 -22.52 -1.21 -5.83
C LEU A 120 -23.48 -0.07 -6.21
N MET A 121 -23.55 0.26 -7.50
CA MET A 121 -24.46 1.28 -8.01
C MET A 121 -25.93 0.81 -7.98
N GLU A 122 -26.18 -0.46 -8.24
CA GLU A 122 -27.51 -1.08 -8.16
C GLU A 122 -28.04 -1.17 -6.73
N ASP A 123 -27.15 -1.47 -5.76
CA ASP A 123 -27.51 -1.57 -4.34
C ASP A 123 -28.00 -0.24 -3.74
N GLY A 124 -27.60 0.90 -4.30
CA GLY A 124 -28.00 2.22 -3.82
C GLY A 124 -27.73 2.40 -2.31
N PRO A 125 -28.74 2.81 -1.50
CA PRO A 125 -28.56 3.02 -0.06
C PRO A 125 -28.13 1.76 0.71
N THR A 126 -28.44 0.56 0.22
CA THR A 126 -28.07 -0.71 0.88
C THR A 126 -26.59 -1.05 0.72
N ALA A 127 -25.87 -0.36 -0.18
CA ALA A 127 -24.45 -0.52 -0.37
C ALA A 127 -23.64 -0.31 0.94
N ALA A 128 -24.17 0.47 1.88
CA ALA A 128 -23.55 0.69 3.19
C ALA A 128 -23.36 -0.62 4.00
N SER A 129 -24.22 -1.64 3.79
CA SER A 129 -24.10 -2.94 4.46
C SER A 129 -22.84 -3.73 4.02
N ARG A 130 -22.22 -3.35 2.89
CA ARG A 130 -20.99 -3.96 2.40
C ARG A 130 -19.72 -3.31 2.97
N LEU A 131 -19.86 -2.24 3.75
CA LEU A 131 -18.73 -1.59 4.39
C LEU A 131 -18.12 -2.51 5.44
N LEU A 132 -16.81 -2.66 5.38
CA LEU A 132 -16.08 -3.37 6.41
C LEU A 132 -15.87 -2.45 7.62
N PRO A 133 -16.10 -2.93 8.85
CA PRO A 133 -15.83 -2.13 10.03
C PRO A 133 -14.34 -1.83 10.15
N MET A 134 -14.00 -0.60 10.57
CA MET A 134 -12.61 -0.12 10.59
C MET A 134 -11.68 -0.99 11.47
N HIS A 135 -12.18 -1.53 12.59
CA HIS A 135 -11.38 -2.42 13.46
C HIS A 135 -10.91 -3.68 12.72
N GLY A 136 -11.64 -4.13 11.69
CA GLY A 136 -11.27 -5.27 10.85
C GLY A 136 -10.24 -4.95 9.76
N LEU A 137 -9.87 -3.68 9.52
CA LEU A 137 -9.00 -3.30 8.41
C LEU A 137 -7.51 -3.56 8.69
N LEU A 138 -7.09 -3.57 9.96
CA LEU A 138 -5.69 -3.66 10.38
C LEU A 138 -5.46 -4.88 11.32
N PRO A 139 -5.82 -6.11 10.94
CA PRO A 139 -5.79 -7.26 11.86
C PRO A 139 -4.38 -7.63 12.31
N ASN A 140 -3.36 -7.27 11.54
CA ASN A 140 -1.96 -7.57 11.85
C ASN A 140 -1.32 -6.59 12.85
N LEU A 141 -2.00 -5.47 13.16
CA LEU A 141 -1.53 -4.58 14.21
C LEU A 141 -2.06 -5.05 15.56
N PRO A 142 -1.21 -5.13 16.59
CA PRO A 142 -1.66 -5.39 17.95
C PRO A 142 -2.68 -4.33 18.38
N GLY A 143 -3.62 -4.71 19.23
CA GLY A 143 -4.68 -3.82 19.71
C GLY A 143 -4.55 -3.53 21.21
N VAL A 144 -4.92 -2.32 21.59
CA VAL A 144 -5.13 -1.92 22.99
C VAL A 144 -6.55 -1.37 23.12
N VAL A 145 -7.16 -1.61 24.28
CA VAL A 145 -8.44 -1.03 24.65
C VAL A 145 -8.21 0.11 25.62
N THR A 146 -8.87 1.24 25.40
CA THR A 146 -8.78 2.40 26.28
C THR A 146 -9.84 2.37 27.37
N THR A 147 -9.55 3.07 28.48
CA THR A 147 -10.57 3.54 29.41
C THR A 147 -11.39 4.66 28.76
N ALA A 148 -12.54 5.03 29.36
CA ALA A 148 -13.33 6.17 28.87
C ALA A 148 -12.50 7.48 28.82
N THR A 149 -11.65 7.70 29.81
CA THR A 149 -10.72 8.85 29.86
C THR A 149 -9.69 8.76 28.74
N GLY A 150 -9.13 7.56 28.49
CA GLY A 150 -8.18 7.31 27.41
C GLY A 150 -8.83 7.55 26.03
N ALA A 151 -10.07 7.12 25.84
CA ALA A 151 -10.83 7.38 24.61
C ALA A 151 -11.00 8.89 24.34
N GLN A 152 -11.35 9.66 25.36
CA GLN A 152 -11.44 11.11 25.27
C GLN A 152 -10.08 11.77 24.97
N ARG A 153 -9.01 11.30 25.60
CA ARG A 153 -7.65 11.82 25.34
C ARG A 153 -7.21 11.57 23.90
N VAL A 154 -7.40 10.35 23.40
CA VAL A 154 -6.98 9.99 22.04
C VAL A 154 -7.78 10.70 20.97
N SER A 155 -9.08 10.99 21.18
CA SER A 155 -9.90 11.76 20.22
C SER A 155 -9.37 13.18 20.00
N HIS A 156 -8.64 13.74 20.96
CA HIS A 156 -7.95 15.03 20.84
C HIS A 156 -6.47 14.89 20.40
N GLY A 157 -6.03 13.69 20.02
CA GLY A 157 -4.65 13.45 19.58
C GLY A 157 -3.62 13.40 20.73
N ASN A 158 -4.07 13.34 21.99
CA ASN A 158 -3.19 13.29 23.15
C ASN A 158 -2.53 11.91 23.28
N GLN A 159 -1.32 11.89 23.85
CA GLN A 159 -0.61 10.66 24.17
C GLN A 159 -1.35 9.88 25.28
N LEU A 160 -1.26 8.55 25.19
CA LEU A 160 -1.84 7.64 26.16
C LEU A 160 -0.75 6.98 26.98
N GLY A 161 -0.93 6.97 28.29
CA GLY A 161 -0.11 6.22 29.23
C GLY A 161 -0.82 4.96 29.73
N PRO A 162 -0.17 4.18 30.63
CA PRO A 162 -0.76 2.96 31.17
C PRO A 162 -2.11 3.16 31.87
N ALA A 163 -2.33 4.30 32.54
CA ALA A 163 -3.59 4.64 33.19
C ALA A 163 -4.76 4.91 32.22
N ASP A 164 -4.46 5.21 30.98
CA ASP A 164 -5.46 5.46 29.93
C ASP A 164 -5.93 4.18 29.25
N LEU A 165 -5.29 3.03 29.56
CA LEU A 165 -5.56 1.74 28.95
C LEU A 165 -6.34 0.84 29.90
N ALA A 166 -7.28 0.07 29.36
CA ALA A 166 -7.94 -0.98 30.10
C ALA A 166 -6.92 -2.09 30.43
N VAL A 167 -7.08 -2.72 31.59
CA VAL A 167 -6.20 -3.83 32.00
C VAL A 167 -6.35 -4.97 31.00
N SER A 168 -5.28 -5.26 30.26
CA SER A 168 -5.21 -6.41 29.35
C SER A 168 -4.55 -7.59 30.06
N LYS A 169 -5.05 -8.80 29.80
CA LYS A 169 -4.42 -10.05 30.24
C LYS A 169 -3.12 -10.35 29.47
N GLU A 170 -2.98 -9.78 28.27
CA GLU A 170 -1.83 -10.00 27.41
C GLU A 170 -1.00 -8.70 27.31
N PRO A 171 0.33 -8.81 27.40
CA PRO A 171 1.21 -7.67 27.22
C PRO A 171 1.10 -7.17 25.76
N LEU A 172 1.24 -5.86 25.58
CA LEU A 172 1.25 -5.25 24.26
C LEU A 172 2.46 -5.77 23.47
N SER A 173 2.20 -6.61 22.47
CA SER A 173 3.22 -7.21 21.61
C SER A 173 3.56 -6.29 20.42
N ALA A 174 4.14 -5.12 20.70
CA ALA A 174 4.65 -4.22 19.67
C ALA A 174 6.07 -3.78 20.04
N PRO A 175 7.01 -3.73 19.08
CA PRO A 175 8.32 -3.16 19.33
C PRO A 175 8.22 -1.62 19.45
N PRO A 176 9.18 -0.96 20.10
CA PRO A 176 9.27 0.50 20.07
C PRO A 176 9.35 1.02 18.65
N GLY A 177 8.54 2.01 18.31
CA GLY A 177 8.32 2.50 16.93
C GLY A 177 7.28 1.72 16.15
N GLY A 178 6.76 0.60 16.67
CA GLY A 178 5.68 -0.17 16.08
C GLY A 178 4.33 0.51 16.24
N CYS A 179 3.44 0.28 15.28
CA CYS A 179 2.07 0.79 15.33
C CYS A 179 1.13 -0.18 16.04
N VAL A 180 0.15 0.37 16.76
CA VAL A 180 -0.90 -0.36 17.46
C VAL A 180 -2.27 0.24 17.13
N ARG A 181 -3.31 -0.57 17.18
CA ARG A 181 -4.71 -0.12 17.10
C ARG A 181 -5.15 0.30 18.50
N VAL A 182 -5.73 1.48 18.60
CA VAL A 182 -6.36 1.98 19.82
C VAL A 182 -7.87 1.87 19.66
N MET A 183 -8.53 1.12 20.53
CA MET A 183 -9.96 0.82 20.45
C MET A 183 -10.65 1.24 21.74
N ASP A 184 -11.95 1.51 21.66
CA ASP A 184 -12.80 1.62 22.85
C ASP A 184 -13.25 0.22 23.36
N ASP A 185 -14.02 0.21 24.44
CA ASP A 185 -14.59 -1.00 25.06
C ASP A 185 -15.67 -1.67 24.18
N ALA A 186 -16.29 -0.92 23.26
CA ALA A 186 -17.23 -1.43 22.27
C ALA A 186 -16.53 -2.03 21.03
N GLY A 187 -15.20 -1.92 20.94
CA GLY A 187 -14.39 -2.44 19.84
C GLY A 187 -14.30 -1.49 18.62
N HIS A 188 -14.70 -0.23 18.75
CA HIS A 188 -14.50 0.74 17.68
C HIS A 188 -13.04 1.18 17.63
N LEU A 189 -12.50 1.30 16.42
CA LEU A 189 -11.15 1.80 16.20
C LEU A 189 -11.14 3.33 16.33
N LEU A 190 -10.47 3.82 17.37
CA LEU A 190 -10.36 5.26 17.68
C LEU A 190 -9.14 5.88 17.00
N ALA A 191 -8.02 5.16 16.98
CA ALA A 191 -6.76 5.66 16.42
C ALA A 191 -5.80 4.54 16.04
N VAL A 192 -4.80 4.90 15.24
CA VAL A 192 -3.54 4.16 15.10
C VAL A 192 -2.45 4.96 15.79
N ALA A 193 -1.78 4.36 16.77
CA ALA A 193 -0.74 5.00 17.56
C ALA A 193 0.60 4.28 17.41
N GLU A 194 1.69 5.01 17.61
CA GLU A 194 3.05 4.48 17.68
C GLU A 194 3.44 4.25 19.14
N LEU A 195 3.93 3.06 19.45
CA LEU A 195 4.53 2.78 20.75
C LEU A 195 5.92 3.41 20.83
N ARG A 196 6.11 4.37 21.70
CA ARG A 196 7.39 5.03 21.93
C ARG A 196 8.28 4.24 22.89
N ARG A 197 9.57 4.60 22.93
CA ARG A 197 10.56 3.98 23.84
C ARG A 197 10.26 4.23 25.33
N ASP A 198 9.56 5.31 25.65
CA ASP A 198 9.10 5.67 26.99
C ASP A 198 7.83 4.89 27.42
N GLY A 199 7.33 4.00 26.56
CA GLY A 199 6.13 3.20 26.82
C GLY A 199 4.82 3.93 26.55
N LEU A 200 4.84 5.19 26.10
CA LEU A 200 3.65 5.94 25.76
C LEU A 200 3.20 5.63 24.32
N LEU A 201 1.88 5.66 24.12
CA LEU A 201 1.28 5.56 22.79
C LEU A 201 1.04 6.96 22.23
N HIS A 202 1.65 7.24 21.09
CA HIS A 202 1.51 8.53 20.39
C HIS A 202 0.59 8.37 19.18
N PRO A 203 -0.63 8.93 19.18
CA PRO A 203 -1.55 8.86 18.06
C PRO A 203 -0.91 9.45 16.80
N LYS A 204 -0.90 8.68 15.71
CA LYS A 204 -0.45 9.12 14.36
C LYS A 204 -1.63 9.43 13.47
N ILE A 205 -2.72 8.69 13.65
CA ILE A 205 -3.97 8.84 12.91
C ILE A 205 -5.10 8.75 13.94
N VAL A 206 -5.90 9.78 14.03
CA VAL A 206 -7.13 9.80 14.85
C VAL A 206 -8.31 9.67 13.90
N LEU A 207 -9.29 8.82 14.24
CA LEU A 207 -10.40 8.40 13.38
C LEU A 207 -11.78 8.85 13.90
N VAL A 208 -11.83 9.47 15.06
CA VAL A 208 -13.03 9.96 15.77
C VAL A 208 -12.97 11.45 15.97
#